data_452caf89007251472354aa211d6e1c07
#
_entry.id   452caf89007251472354aa211d6e1c07
#
_cell.length_a   1.000
_cell.length_b   1.000
_cell.length_c   1.000
_cell.angle_alpha   90.00
_cell.angle_beta   90.00
_cell.angle_gamma   90.00
#
_symmetry.space_group_name_H-M   'P 1'
#
loop_
_entity.id
_entity.type
_entity.pdbx_description
1 polymer ?
#
loop_
_entity_poly.entity_id
_entity_poly.type
_entity_poly.pdbx_seq_one_letter_code
_entity_poly.pdbx_strand_id
1 'polypeptide(L)'
;MSRGLGDVYKRQAVEEGIIAGGGSAYVHAAEKVAALVNGMEGDEKTGGKIILKALEAPLFHIVSNAGLEGAVIVNKVKELPVGQGFDAYNEEFVDMIKAGILDPAKVTRSALQNATSVASTLLTTESVVANIKEETPAMPAGAGGMGGMM
;
A
#
# COMPACT_ATOMS: atom_id res chain seq x y z
N MET A 1 -6.12 21.12 10.84
CA MET A 1 -7.34 20.52 11.42
C MET A 1 -7.92 19.48 10.48
N SER A 2 -7.71 18.21 10.78
CA SER A 2 -8.10 17.07 9.91
C SER A 2 -9.46 16.47 10.30
N ARG A 3 -10.45 17.28 10.67
CA ARG A 3 -11.77 16.78 11.09
C ARG A 3 -12.58 16.12 9.97
N GLY A 4 -12.34 16.46 8.70
CA GLY A 4 -13.09 15.90 7.57
C GLY A 4 -12.63 14.50 7.14
N LEU A 5 -11.34 14.19 7.19
CA LEU A 5 -10.79 12.90 6.76
C LEU A 5 -11.18 11.76 7.72
N GLY A 6 -11.15 12.02 9.03
CA GLY A 6 -11.57 11.01 10.02
C GLY A 6 -13.02 10.57 9.88
N ASP A 7 -13.93 11.47 9.48
CA ASP A 7 -15.34 11.12 9.26
C ASP A 7 -15.57 10.30 8.00
N VAL A 8 -14.76 10.52 6.94
CA VAL A 8 -14.82 9.72 5.71
C VAL A 8 -14.40 8.27 5.99
N TYR A 9 -13.28 8.06 6.68
CA TYR A 9 -12.82 6.72 7.06
C TYR A 9 -13.82 5.98 7.97
N LYS A 10 -14.42 6.66 8.94
CA LYS A 10 -15.44 6.07 9.81
C LYS A 10 -16.66 5.59 9.02
N ARG A 11 -17.16 6.40 8.08
CA ARG A 11 -18.30 6.01 7.22
C ARG A 11 -17.96 4.81 6.35
N GLN A 12 -16.77 4.75 5.77
CA GLN A 12 -16.31 3.63 4.95
C GLN A 12 -16.17 2.33 5.75
N ALA A 13 -15.73 2.44 7.02
CA ALA A 13 -15.66 1.30 7.93
C ALA A 13 -17.06 0.79 8.35
N VAL A 14 -18.06 1.70 8.47
CA VAL A 14 -19.44 1.31 8.77
C VAL A 14 -20.10 0.59 7.60
N GLU A 15 -19.77 0.97 6.35
CA GLU A 15 -20.39 0.41 5.16
C GLU A 15 -19.95 -1.04 4.86
N GLU A 16 -18.67 -1.36 4.94
CA GLU A 16 -18.12 -2.68 4.56
C GLU A 16 -17.29 -3.33 5.68
N GLY A 17 -17.25 -2.73 6.86
CA GLY A 17 -16.46 -3.24 7.97
C GLY A 17 -14.97 -2.88 7.93
N ILE A 18 -14.23 -3.50 8.82
CA ILE A 18 -12.79 -3.31 9.02
C ILE A 18 -12.03 -4.62 8.77
N ILE A 19 -10.79 -4.48 8.35
CA ILE A 19 -9.86 -5.57 8.12
C ILE A 19 -8.52 -5.29 8.79
N ALA A 20 -7.65 -6.28 8.88
CA ALA A 20 -6.26 -6.12 9.30
C ALA A 20 -5.56 -5.11 8.40
N GLY A 21 -5.00 -4.07 9.00
CA GLY A 21 -4.33 -2.98 8.30
C GLY A 21 -2.88 -3.28 7.93
N GLY A 22 -2.14 -2.23 7.59
CA GLY A 22 -0.71 -2.34 7.29
C GLY A 22 -0.36 -3.20 6.08
N GLY A 23 -1.30 -3.43 5.15
CA GLY A 23 -1.12 -4.30 4.00
C GLY A 23 -1.27 -5.79 4.28
N SER A 24 -1.47 -6.20 5.53
CA SER A 24 -1.57 -7.62 5.93
C SER A 24 -2.76 -8.33 5.27
N ALA A 25 -3.89 -7.65 5.12
CA ALA A 25 -5.07 -8.21 4.45
C ALA A 25 -4.81 -8.62 3.00
N TYR A 26 -4.01 -7.88 2.25
CA TYR A 26 -3.63 -8.23 0.89
C TYR A 26 -2.74 -9.49 0.86
N VAL A 27 -1.79 -9.59 1.79
CA VAL A 27 -0.89 -10.74 1.88
C VAL A 27 -1.69 -12.02 2.16
N HIS A 28 -2.65 -11.98 3.10
CA HIS A 28 -3.52 -13.12 3.38
C HIS A 28 -4.50 -13.43 2.23
N ALA A 29 -4.97 -12.42 1.51
CA ALA A 29 -5.82 -12.63 0.33
C ALA A 29 -5.05 -13.31 -0.82
N ALA A 30 -3.73 -13.13 -0.89
CA ALA A 30 -2.89 -13.69 -1.95
C ALA A 30 -2.96 -15.22 -2.02
N GLU A 31 -3.19 -15.93 -0.91
CA GLU A 31 -3.35 -17.38 -0.90
C GLU A 31 -4.54 -17.84 -1.77
N LYS A 32 -5.69 -17.19 -1.60
CA LYS A 32 -6.89 -17.49 -2.39
C LYS A 32 -6.71 -17.12 -3.86
N VAL A 33 -6.02 -16.01 -4.14
CA VAL A 33 -5.68 -15.60 -5.51
C VAL A 33 -4.72 -16.60 -6.14
N ALA A 34 -3.73 -17.11 -5.39
CA ALA A 34 -2.80 -18.13 -5.87
C ALA A 34 -3.51 -19.42 -6.29
N ALA A 35 -4.54 -19.84 -5.54
CA ALA A 35 -5.35 -21.01 -5.90
C ALA A 35 -6.04 -20.83 -7.26
N LEU A 36 -6.56 -19.64 -7.55
CA LEU A 36 -7.15 -19.29 -8.85
C LEU A 36 -6.09 -19.28 -9.96
N VAL A 37 -4.97 -18.62 -9.72
CA VAL A 37 -3.86 -18.50 -10.70
C VAL A 37 -3.26 -19.85 -11.06
N ASN A 38 -3.23 -20.81 -10.13
CA ASN A 38 -2.74 -22.15 -10.40
C ASN A 38 -3.59 -22.90 -11.44
N GLY A 39 -4.88 -22.60 -11.53
CA GLY A 39 -5.80 -23.15 -12.53
C GLY A 39 -5.77 -22.43 -13.89
N MET A 40 -5.02 -21.32 -14.02
CA MET A 40 -4.86 -20.59 -15.27
C MET A 40 -3.71 -21.14 -16.11
N GLU A 41 -3.73 -20.86 -17.42
CA GLU A 41 -2.66 -21.23 -18.36
C GLU A 41 -2.17 -20.04 -19.17
N GLY A 42 -1.00 -20.17 -19.79
CA GLY A 42 -0.44 -19.18 -20.72
C GLY A 42 -0.29 -17.77 -20.11
N ASP A 43 -0.72 -16.78 -20.87
CA ASP A 43 -0.59 -15.36 -20.51
C ASP A 43 -1.49 -14.95 -19.35
N GLU A 44 -2.65 -15.60 -19.20
CA GLU A 44 -3.52 -15.36 -18.04
C GLU A 44 -2.83 -15.73 -16.73
N LYS A 45 -2.12 -16.85 -16.71
CA LYS A 45 -1.31 -17.26 -15.55
C LYS A 45 -0.19 -16.28 -15.25
N THR A 46 0.44 -15.74 -16.29
CA THR A 46 1.48 -14.72 -16.16
C THR A 46 0.90 -13.44 -15.56
N GLY A 47 -0.25 -12.97 -16.06
CA GLY A 47 -0.98 -11.85 -15.48
C GLY A 47 -1.37 -12.07 -14.02
N GLY A 48 -1.87 -13.27 -13.69
CA GLY A 48 -2.20 -13.66 -12.33
C GLY A 48 -1.00 -13.61 -11.38
N LYS A 49 0.19 -14.05 -11.82
CA LYS A 49 1.43 -13.95 -11.04
C LYS A 49 1.85 -12.50 -10.78
N ILE A 50 1.62 -11.59 -11.73
CA ILE A 50 1.88 -10.16 -11.54
C ILE A 50 0.98 -9.61 -10.44
N ILE A 51 -0.31 -9.95 -10.43
CA ILE A 51 -1.24 -9.55 -9.37
C ILE A 51 -0.79 -10.09 -8.01
N LEU A 52 -0.40 -11.38 -7.93
CA LEU A 52 0.11 -11.95 -6.68
C LEU A 52 1.30 -11.16 -6.12
N LYS A 53 2.23 -10.78 -6.98
CA LYS A 53 3.38 -9.96 -6.57
C LYS A 53 2.95 -8.55 -6.14
N ALA A 54 1.99 -7.95 -6.82
CA ALA A 54 1.46 -6.63 -6.48
C ALA A 54 0.75 -6.61 -5.11
N LEU A 55 0.08 -7.69 -4.70
CA LEU A 55 -0.57 -7.78 -3.38
C LEU A 55 0.42 -7.74 -2.20
N GLU A 56 1.67 -8.11 -2.42
CA GLU A 56 2.72 -8.04 -1.40
C GLU A 56 3.27 -6.61 -1.22
N ALA A 57 3.17 -5.78 -2.25
CA ALA A 57 3.84 -4.48 -2.32
C ALA A 57 3.46 -3.52 -1.17
N PRO A 58 2.20 -3.38 -0.74
CA PRO A 58 1.86 -2.46 0.34
C PRO A 58 2.60 -2.75 1.65
N LEU A 59 2.58 -4.00 2.12
CA LEU A 59 3.32 -4.39 3.32
C LEU A 59 4.82 -4.26 3.12
N PHE A 60 5.34 -4.70 1.97
CA PHE A 60 6.77 -4.58 1.63
C PHE A 60 7.26 -3.14 1.75
N HIS A 61 6.53 -2.17 1.17
CA HIS A 61 6.93 -0.77 1.22
C HIS A 61 6.81 -0.16 2.62
N ILE A 62 5.78 -0.51 3.39
CA ILE A 62 5.65 -0.05 4.79
C ILE A 62 6.87 -0.49 5.59
N VAL A 63 7.24 -1.75 5.50
CA VAL A 63 8.38 -2.34 6.23
C VAL A 63 9.71 -1.73 5.75
N SER A 64 9.89 -1.60 4.44
CA SER A 64 11.10 -0.99 3.87
C SER A 64 11.26 0.48 4.25
N ASN A 65 10.15 1.24 4.33
CA ASN A 65 10.16 2.62 4.79
C ASN A 65 10.52 2.74 6.29
N ALA A 66 10.27 1.70 7.08
CA ALA A 66 10.73 1.61 8.47
C ALA A 66 12.21 1.20 8.58
N GLY A 67 12.92 0.98 7.46
CA GLY A 67 14.33 0.59 7.43
C GLY A 67 14.57 -0.91 7.59
N LEU A 68 13.51 -1.73 7.52
CA LEU A 68 13.57 -3.18 7.71
C LEU A 68 13.56 -3.94 6.37
N GLU A 69 13.91 -5.22 6.41
CA GLU A 69 13.91 -6.09 5.23
C GLU A 69 12.49 -6.55 4.86
N GLY A 70 11.86 -5.85 3.91
CA GLY A 70 10.47 -6.07 3.52
C GLY A 70 10.17 -7.48 3.06
N ALA A 71 11.07 -8.12 2.29
CA ALA A 71 10.86 -9.47 1.77
C ALA A 71 10.78 -10.52 2.89
N VAL A 72 11.62 -10.38 3.92
CA VAL A 72 11.63 -11.29 5.07
C VAL A 72 10.33 -11.20 5.85
N ILE A 73 9.87 -9.97 6.11
CA ILE A 73 8.63 -9.74 6.87
C ILE A 73 7.41 -10.22 6.09
N VAL A 74 7.31 -9.92 4.79
CA VAL A 74 6.21 -10.39 3.94
C VAL A 74 6.11 -11.92 3.97
N ASN A 75 7.24 -12.63 3.85
CA ASN A 75 7.24 -14.10 3.90
C ASN A 75 6.80 -14.63 5.26
N LYS A 76 7.20 -14.00 6.35
CA LYS A 76 6.73 -14.38 7.71
C LYS A 76 5.22 -14.15 7.86
N VAL A 77 4.69 -13.00 7.37
CA VAL A 77 3.25 -12.71 7.47
C VAL A 77 2.41 -13.71 6.67
N LYS A 78 2.90 -14.25 5.55
CA LYS A 78 2.21 -15.33 4.81
C LYS A 78 2.00 -16.61 5.63
N GLU A 79 2.88 -16.87 6.58
CA GLU A 79 2.82 -18.08 7.44
C GLU A 79 1.93 -17.87 8.68
N LEU A 80 1.53 -16.62 8.97
CA LEU A 80 0.72 -16.28 10.11
C LEU A 80 -0.78 -16.53 9.86
N PRO A 81 -1.57 -16.78 10.91
CA PRO A 81 -3.02 -16.83 10.79
C PRO A 81 -3.62 -15.53 10.26
N VAL A 82 -4.74 -15.65 9.54
CA VAL A 82 -5.50 -14.49 9.03
C VAL A 82 -5.84 -13.54 10.19
N GLY A 83 -5.59 -12.25 9.99
CA GLY A 83 -5.79 -11.21 11.00
C GLY A 83 -4.52 -10.84 11.77
N GLN A 84 -3.48 -11.67 11.71
CA GLN A 84 -2.16 -11.29 12.21
C GLN A 84 -1.35 -10.57 11.12
N GLY A 85 -0.42 -9.73 11.56
CA GLY A 85 0.42 -8.95 10.66
C GLY A 85 1.63 -8.39 11.40
N PHE A 86 2.28 -7.43 10.78
CA PHE A 86 3.48 -6.80 11.31
C PHE A 86 3.21 -5.34 11.68
N ASP A 87 3.43 -5.00 12.94
CA ASP A 87 3.48 -3.63 13.43
C ASP A 87 4.88 -3.06 13.18
N ALA A 88 5.00 -2.23 12.15
CA ALA A 88 6.29 -1.64 11.76
C ALA A 88 6.79 -0.56 12.75
N TYR A 89 5.94 -0.06 13.64
CA TYR A 89 6.34 0.91 14.66
C TYR A 89 7.01 0.25 15.86
N ASN A 90 6.45 -0.87 16.33
CA ASN A 90 6.99 -1.63 17.46
C ASN A 90 7.89 -2.79 17.01
N GLU A 91 7.97 -3.06 15.70
CA GLU A 91 8.74 -4.15 15.09
C GLU A 91 8.30 -5.55 15.56
N GLU A 92 6.99 -5.74 15.78
CA GLU A 92 6.42 -6.95 16.33
C GLU A 92 5.35 -7.56 15.42
N PHE A 93 5.20 -8.90 15.51
CA PHE A 93 4.08 -9.60 14.88
C PHE A 93 2.91 -9.65 15.86
N VAL A 94 1.77 -9.08 15.46
CA VAL A 94 0.62 -8.88 16.35
C VAL A 94 -0.70 -9.25 15.66
N ASP A 95 -1.75 -9.46 16.48
CA ASP A 95 -3.12 -9.44 16.00
C ASP A 95 -3.48 -7.97 15.67
N MET A 96 -3.59 -7.68 14.37
CA MET A 96 -3.75 -6.31 13.87
C MET A 96 -5.02 -5.64 14.38
N ILE A 97 -6.10 -6.42 14.54
CA ILE A 97 -7.37 -5.89 15.04
C ILE A 97 -7.25 -5.51 16.52
N LYS A 98 -6.65 -6.36 17.34
CA LYS A 98 -6.45 -6.07 18.77
C LYS A 98 -5.45 -4.94 19.01
N ALA A 99 -4.43 -4.84 18.16
CA ALA A 99 -3.46 -3.75 18.18
C ALA A 99 -4.03 -2.40 17.69
N GLY A 100 -5.25 -2.40 17.10
CA GLY A 100 -5.87 -1.19 16.57
C GLY A 100 -5.31 -0.75 15.21
N ILE A 101 -4.56 -1.62 14.53
CA ILE A 101 -4.02 -1.37 13.19
C ILE A 101 -5.03 -1.89 12.16
N LEU A 102 -5.93 -1.00 11.76
CA LEU A 102 -7.14 -1.32 11.02
C LEU A 102 -7.23 -0.52 9.73
N ASP A 103 -7.72 -1.15 8.68
CA ASP A 103 -8.13 -0.48 7.44
C ASP A 103 -9.62 -0.71 7.17
N PRO A 104 -10.35 0.29 6.63
CA PRO A 104 -11.70 0.06 6.12
C PRO A 104 -11.65 -0.86 4.90
N ALA A 105 -12.45 -1.92 4.90
CA ALA A 105 -12.48 -2.90 3.81
C ALA A 105 -12.80 -2.26 2.46
N LYS A 106 -13.73 -1.29 2.43
CA LYS A 106 -14.10 -0.53 1.23
C LYS A 106 -12.91 0.20 0.62
N VAL A 107 -12.08 0.85 1.43
CA VAL A 107 -10.89 1.60 0.96
C VAL A 107 -9.90 0.66 0.31
N THR A 108 -9.56 -0.43 0.99
CA THR A 108 -8.60 -1.42 0.53
C THR A 108 -9.06 -2.07 -0.77
N ARG A 109 -10.32 -2.48 -0.85
CA ARG A 109 -10.92 -3.04 -2.05
C ARG A 109 -10.92 -2.05 -3.21
N SER A 110 -11.37 -0.81 -2.98
CA SER A 110 -11.44 0.22 -4.02
C SER A 110 -10.06 0.63 -4.51
N ALA A 111 -9.06 0.67 -3.64
CA ALA A 111 -7.67 0.95 -4.02
C ALA A 111 -7.15 -0.09 -5.02
N LEU A 112 -7.38 -1.38 -4.76
CA LEU A 112 -6.99 -2.46 -5.66
C LEU A 112 -7.74 -2.38 -7.01
N GLN A 113 -9.05 -2.12 -7.00
CA GLN A 113 -9.84 -1.95 -8.21
C GLN A 113 -9.36 -0.79 -9.06
N ASN A 114 -9.11 0.36 -8.44
CA ASN A 114 -8.62 1.55 -9.14
C ASN A 114 -7.22 1.33 -9.71
N ALA A 115 -6.31 0.73 -8.94
CA ALA A 115 -4.97 0.41 -9.40
C ALA A 115 -5.00 -0.55 -10.61
N THR A 116 -5.84 -1.57 -10.56
CA THR A 116 -6.03 -2.52 -11.67
C THR A 116 -6.59 -1.82 -12.92
N SER A 117 -7.56 -0.92 -12.76
CA SER A 117 -8.14 -0.15 -13.86
C SER A 117 -7.09 0.72 -14.56
N VAL A 118 -6.28 1.45 -13.79
CA VAL A 118 -5.21 2.29 -14.34
C VAL A 118 -4.14 1.45 -15.03
N ALA A 119 -3.70 0.36 -14.39
CA ALA A 119 -2.70 -0.54 -14.96
C ALA A 119 -3.19 -1.17 -16.29
N SER A 120 -4.43 -1.62 -16.35
CA SER A 120 -5.03 -2.19 -17.56
C SER A 120 -5.10 -1.16 -18.69
N THR A 121 -5.47 0.08 -18.37
CA THR A 121 -5.49 1.16 -19.35
C THR A 121 -4.09 1.43 -19.89
N LEU A 122 -3.09 1.53 -19.02
CA LEU A 122 -1.70 1.76 -19.41
C LEU A 122 -1.16 0.64 -20.33
N LEU A 123 -1.45 -0.62 -20.00
CA LEU A 123 -1.02 -1.78 -20.79
C LEU A 123 -1.60 -1.81 -22.20
N THR A 124 -2.75 -1.18 -22.43
CA THR A 124 -3.42 -1.12 -23.75
C THR A 124 -3.10 0.14 -24.55
N THR A 125 -2.28 1.06 -24.01
CA THR A 125 -1.88 2.29 -24.73
C THR A 125 -0.60 2.08 -25.53
N GLU A 126 -0.53 2.66 -26.71
CA GLU A 126 0.66 2.67 -27.57
C GLU A 126 1.64 3.77 -27.17
N SER A 127 1.13 4.88 -26.62
CA SER A 127 1.95 6.03 -26.23
C SER A 127 1.35 6.76 -25.05
N VAL A 128 2.21 7.37 -24.23
CA VAL A 128 1.84 8.20 -23.08
C VAL A 128 2.41 9.59 -23.27
N VAL A 129 1.55 10.61 -23.12
CA VAL A 129 1.97 12.01 -23.11
C VAL A 129 1.97 12.51 -21.69
N ALA A 130 3.10 12.99 -21.22
CA ALA A 130 3.24 13.54 -19.88
C ALA A 130 3.96 14.90 -19.91
N ASN A 131 3.70 15.73 -18.92
CA ASN A 131 4.42 16.99 -18.76
C ASN A 131 5.90 16.71 -18.45
N ILE A 132 6.79 17.49 -19.06
CA ILE A 132 8.21 17.48 -18.72
C ILE A 132 8.32 18.02 -17.30
N LYS A 133 9.06 17.31 -16.45
CA LYS A 133 9.33 17.77 -15.08
C LYS A 133 10.11 19.08 -15.14
N GLU A 134 9.48 20.17 -14.70
CA GLU A 134 10.15 21.45 -14.51
C GLU A 134 11.11 21.32 -13.32
N GLU A 135 12.38 21.64 -13.55
CA GLU A 135 13.32 21.80 -12.44
C GLU A 135 12.91 23.06 -11.64
N THR A 136 12.41 22.85 -10.43
CA THR A 136 12.19 23.96 -9.51
C THR A 136 13.54 24.66 -9.30
N PRO A 137 13.66 25.96 -9.63
CA PRO A 137 14.92 26.69 -9.35
C PRO A 137 15.26 26.53 -7.87
N ALA A 138 16.47 26.10 -7.58
CA ALA A 138 16.98 26.05 -6.23
C ALA A 138 16.80 27.44 -5.60
N MET A 139 16.02 27.53 -4.53
CA MET A 139 15.94 28.79 -3.78
C MET A 139 17.35 29.19 -3.36
N PRO A 140 17.80 30.42 -3.64
CA PRO A 140 19.13 30.86 -3.23
C PRO A 140 19.22 30.77 -1.71
N ALA A 141 20.09 29.90 -1.25
CA ALA A 141 20.46 29.85 0.16
C ALA A 141 21.20 31.15 0.48
N GLY A 142 20.60 32.02 1.29
CA GLY A 142 21.35 33.09 1.89
C GLY A 142 20.88 34.50 1.59
N ALA A 143 19.86 34.93 2.29
CA ALA A 143 19.73 36.33 2.69
C ALA A 143 19.31 36.40 4.17
N GLY A 144 20.06 35.70 5.02
CA GLY A 144 20.06 35.86 6.46
C GLY A 144 21.36 36.54 6.83
N GLY A 145 21.45 37.84 6.57
CA GLY A 145 22.61 38.60 6.87
C GLY A 145 22.25 39.96 7.45
N MET A 146 22.58 40.11 8.71
CA MET A 146 22.99 41.39 9.35
C MET A 146 22.00 42.56 9.42
N GLY A 147 21.66 42.79 10.63
CA GLY A 147 21.24 44.07 11.18
C GLY A 147 20.98 43.84 12.67
N GLY A 148 21.86 44.02 13.50
CA GLY A 148 23.03 44.86 13.82
C GLY A 148 22.58 46.13 14.47
N MET A 149 22.77 46.20 15.74
CA MET A 149 23.05 47.37 16.58
C MET A 149 22.23 48.67 16.34
N MET A 150 21.39 49.01 17.26
CA MET A 150 21.47 50.14 18.19
C MET A 150 20.33 50.04 19.19
#